data_c2b7543413b13239030ee1e9c56d52d6
#
_entry.id   c2b7543413b13239030ee1e9c56d52d6
#
_cell.length_a   1.000
_cell.length_b   1.000
_cell.length_c   1.000
_cell.angle_alpha   90.00
_cell.angle_beta   90.00
_cell.angle_gamma   90.00
#
_symmetry.space_group_name_H-M   'P 1'
#
loop_
_entity.id
_entity.type
_entity.pdbx_description
1 polymer ?
#
loop_
_entity_poly.entity_id
_entity_poly.type
_entity_poly.pdbx_seq_one_letter_code
_entity_poly.pdbx_strand_id
1 'polypeptide(L)'
;MKKRRKILKFKKHMDKVLNRPSTQEPYYTNMHGINSWYDHYNAMLFDNKLPYFDEIKIKRIHGALGQVVYTTYKTKERMYVLEMLPKYPTKKMFLETLVHEMIHLYQMKIKNNTGNHNKLFYSFKNKLNFLGLELSR
;
A
#
# COMPACT_ATOMS: atom_id res chain seq x y z
N MET A 1 11.98 20.44 6.04
CA MET A 1 11.58 21.39 4.99
C MET A 1 11.34 20.71 3.64
N LYS A 2 12.33 19.99 3.09
CA LYS A 2 12.14 19.25 1.83
C LYS A 2 11.03 18.20 1.90
N LYS A 3 10.91 17.47 3.02
CA LYS A 3 9.86 16.46 3.23
C LYS A 3 8.47 17.09 3.19
N ARG A 4 8.30 18.24 3.85
CA ARG A 4 7.01 18.93 3.88
C ARG A 4 6.58 19.38 2.50
N ARG A 5 7.51 19.89 1.69
CA ARG A 5 7.23 20.30 0.31
C ARG A 5 6.84 19.11 -0.56
N LYS A 6 7.54 17.98 -0.39
CA LYS A 6 7.25 16.77 -1.14
C LYS A 6 5.86 16.24 -0.83
N ILE A 7 5.49 16.16 0.46
CA ILE A 7 4.18 15.64 0.84
C ILE A 7 3.04 16.56 0.37
N LEU A 8 3.23 17.87 0.41
CA LEU A 8 2.24 18.82 -0.10
C LEU A 8 2.07 18.70 -1.61
N LYS A 9 3.17 18.52 -2.33
CA LYS A 9 3.14 18.30 -3.77
C LYS A 9 2.43 16.98 -4.12
N PHE A 10 2.72 15.95 -3.36
CA PHE A 10 2.08 14.65 -3.53
C PHE A 10 0.59 14.71 -3.21
N LYS A 11 0.21 15.48 -2.18
CA LYS A 11 -1.21 15.69 -1.86
C LYS A 11 -1.95 16.32 -3.05
N LYS A 12 -1.37 17.33 -3.68
CA LYS A 12 -1.96 17.94 -4.87
C LYS A 12 -2.13 16.93 -5.99
N HIS A 13 -1.13 16.06 -6.18
CA HIS A 13 -1.21 14.99 -7.16
C HIS A 13 -2.35 14.02 -6.81
N MET A 14 -2.44 13.60 -5.54
CA MET A 14 -3.51 12.71 -5.08
C MET A 14 -4.89 13.35 -5.24
N ASP A 15 -5.02 14.64 -4.91
CA ASP A 15 -6.30 15.35 -5.09
C ASP A 15 -6.74 15.30 -6.56
N LYS A 16 -5.81 15.49 -7.48
CA LYS A 16 -6.11 15.39 -8.92
C LYS A 16 -6.49 13.98 -9.32
N VAL A 17 -5.76 12.99 -8.84
CA VAL A 17 -6.03 11.57 -9.16
C VAL A 17 -7.42 11.17 -8.65
N LEU A 18 -7.73 11.50 -7.39
CA LEU A 18 -8.98 11.08 -6.76
C LEU A 18 -10.22 11.85 -7.26
N ASN A 19 -10.03 13.04 -7.82
CA ASN A 19 -11.12 13.85 -8.35
C ASN A 19 -11.41 13.63 -9.83
N ARG A 20 -10.69 12.75 -10.51
CA ARG A 20 -10.96 12.40 -11.90
C ARG A 20 -12.24 11.56 -12.00
N PRO A 21 -13.09 11.79 -13.00
CA PRO A 21 -14.27 10.95 -13.20
C PRO A 21 -13.93 9.46 -13.33
N SER A 22 -12.78 9.13 -13.91
CA SER A 22 -12.31 7.76 -14.07
C SER A 22 -12.09 7.03 -12.74
N THR A 23 -11.90 7.75 -11.61
CA THR A 23 -11.71 7.10 -10.31
C THR A 23 -13.01 6.50 -9.77
N GLN A 24 -14.15 6.87 -10.33
CA GLN A 24 -15.44 6.30 -9.97
C GLN A 24 -15.72 4.99 -10.73
N GLU A 25 -14.88 4.67 -11.71
CA GLU A 25 -15.02 3.47 -12.53
C GLU A 25 -14.20 2.32 -11.93
N PRO A 26 -14.54 1.06 -12.28
CA PRO A 26 -13.74 -0.08 -11.86
C PRO A 26 -12.28 0.05 -12.30
N TYR A 27 -11.39 -0.30 -11.40
CA TYR A 27 -9.95 -0.28 -11.65
C TYR A 27 -9.43 -1.68 -11.92
N TYR A 28 -8.74 -1.87 -13.04
CA TYR A 28 -8.13 -3.15 -13.38
C TYR A 28 -6.68 -3.15 -12.98
N THR A 29 -6.33 -4.07 -12.11
CA THR A 29 -4.99 -4.16 -11.51
C THR A 29 -3.97 -4.68 -12.53
N ASN A 30 -2.80 -4.06 -12.57
CA ASN A 30 -1.67 -4.54 -13.36
C ASN A 30 -0.37 -4.28 -12.63
N MET A 31 0.68 -5.00 -13.05
CA MET A 31 1.99 -4.93 -12.38
C MET A 31 2.61 -3.53 -12.45
N HIS A 32 2.47 -2.87 -13.59
CA HIS A 32 3.01 -1.51 -13.75
C HIS A 32 2.38 -0.54 -12.76
N GLY A 33 1.05 -0.60 -12.61
CA GLY A 33 0.33 0.25 -11.67
C GLY A 33 0.74 -0.02 -10.23
N ILE A 34 0.84 -1.29 -9.84
CA ILE A 34 1.27 -1.65 -8.49
C ILE A 34 2.66 -1.08 -8.22
N ASN A 35 3.63 -1.33 -9.10
CA ASN A 35 5.01 -0.90 -8.88
C ASN A 35 5.16 0.61 -8.89
N SER A 36 4.46 1.30 -9.78
CA SER A 36 4.50 2.77 -9.87
C SER A 36 3.97 3.42 -8.59
N TRP A 37 2.81 2.99 -8.13
CA TRP A 37 2.23 3.54 -6.90
C TRP A 37 3.00 3.11 -5.66
N TYR A 38 3.55 1.89 -5.66
CA TYR A 38 4.43 1.43 -4.59
C TYR A 38 5.61 2.41 -4.41
N ASP A 39 6.27 2.76 -5.49
CA ASP A 39 7.41 3.68 -5.44
C ASP A 39 7.00 5.06 -4.90
N HIS A 40 5.86 5.58 -5.33
CA HIS A 40 5.35 6.87 -4.83
C HIS A 40 5.08 6.83 -3.33
N TYR A 41 4.37 5.81 -2.85
CA TYR A 41 4.05 5.72 -1.42
C TYR A 41 5.28 5.40 -0.58
N ASN A 42 6.20 4.60 -1.11
CA ASN A 42 7.45 4.32 -0.39
C ASN A 42 8.22 5.61 -0.13
N ALA A 43 8.33 6.47 -1.15
CA ALA A 43 9.00 7.76 -1.01
C ALA A 43 8.28 8.68 -0.02
N MET A 44 6.95 8.72 -0.06
CA MET A 44 6.17 9.69 0.72
C MET A 44 5.87 9.24 2.14
N LEU A 45 5.67 7.95 2.37
CA LEU A 45 5.22 7.43 3.66
C LEU A 45 6.29 6.66 4.43
N PHE A 46 7.29 6.12 3.75
CA PHE A 46 8.27 5.21 4.36
C PHE A 46 9.72 5.66 4.15
N ASP A 47 9.94 6.90 3.70
CA ASP A 47 11.28 7.46 3.46
C ASP A 47 12.15 6.57 2.55
N ASN A 48 11.55 5.88 1.60
CA ASN A 48 12.19 4.92 0.70
C ASN A 48 12.85 3.73 1.42
N LYS A 49 12.43 3.46 2.65
CA LYS A 49 13.05 2.39 3.46
C LYS A 49 12.41 1.02 3.22
N LEU A 50 11.25 0.98 2.58
CA LEU A 50 10.54 -0.26 2.37
C LEU A 50 11.13 -1.00 1.18
N PRO A 51 11.58 -2.26 1.36
CA PRO A 51 12.06 -3.06 0.24
C PRO A 51 10.88 -3.50 -0.63
N TYR A 52 11.16 -3.92 -1.85
CA TYR A 52 10.12 -4.50 -2.70
C TYR A 52 9.65 -5.83 -2.12
N PHE A 53 8.42 -6.17 -2.42
CA PHE A 53 7.94 -7.53 -2.15
C PHE A 53 8.77 -8.52 -2.96
N ASP A 54 8.99 -9.70 -2.40
CA ASP A 54 9.73 -10.75 -3.12
C ASP A 54 8.96 -11.23 -4.34
N GLU A 55 7.62 -11.21 -4.25
CA GLU A 55 6.75 -11.57 -5.34
C GLU A 55 5.44 -10.82 -5.24
N ILE A 56 4.83 -10.50 -6.37
CA ILE A 56 3.49 -9.89 -6.44
C ILE A 56 2.62 -10.80 -7.28
N LYS A 57 1.47 -11.19 -6.73
CA LYS A 57 0.49 -12.00 -7.43
C LYS A 57 -0.82 -11.23 -7.58
N ILE A 58 -1.35 -11.19 -8.78
CA ILE A 58 -2.67 -10.64 -9.08
C ILE A 58 -3.60 -11.84 -9.24
N LYS A 59 -4.51 -12.02 -8.27
CA LYS A 59 -5.33 -13.23 -8.21
C LYS A 59 -6.58 -12.99 -7.37
N ARG A 60 -7.54 -13.89 -7.48
CA ARG A 60 -8.69 -13.88 -6.58
C ARG A 60 -8.25 -14.22 -5.17
N ILE A 61 -8.83 -13.52 -4.20
CA ILE A 61 -8.53 -13.71 -2.78
C ILE A 61 -9.86 -13.90 -2.06
N HIS A 62 -9.94 -14.90 -1.19
CA HIS A 62 -11.13 -15.13 -0.39
C HIS A 62 -11.11 -14.27 0.87
N GLY A 63 -12.17 -13.47 1.06
CA GLY A 63 -12.39 -12.75 2.30
C GLY A 63 -11.50 -11.55 2.55
N ALA A 64 -10.73 -11.10 1.55
CA ALA A 64 -9.86 -9.94 1.70
C ALA A 64 -9.73 -9.19 0.38
N LEU A 65 -9.43 -7.90 0.45
CA LEU A 65 -9.20 -7.04 -0.72
C LEU A 65 -7.76 -7.14 -1.22
N GLY A 66 -6.85 -7.53 -0.34
CA GLY A 66 -5.44 -7.77 -0.62
C GLY A 66 -4.84 -8.42 0.60
N GLN A 67 -3.64 -8.96 0.48
CA GLN A 67 -2.96 -9.54 1.64
C GLN A 67 -1.47 -9.69 1.40
N VAL A 68 -0.72 -9.70 2.51
CA VAL A 68 0.69 -10.08 2.52
C VAL A 68 0.78 -11.48 3.08
N VAL A 69 1.37 -12.37 2.30
CA VAL A 69 1.61 -13.75 2.72
C VAL A 69 3.11 -13.94 2.85
N TYR A 70 3.56 -14.62 3.89
CA TYR A 70 4.98 -14.91 4.01
C TYR A 70 5.22 -16.40 4.20
N THR A 71 6.36 -16.85 3.67
CA THR A 71 6.89 -18.19 3.84
C THR A 71 8.21 -18.10 4.57
N THR A 72 8.39 -18.96 5.56
CA THR A 72 9.66 -19.01 6.30
C THR A 72 10.48 -20.18 5.76
N TYR A 73 11.70 -19.90 5.29
CA TYR A 73 12.62 -20.93 4.83
C TYR A 73 13.36 -21.60 6.01
N LYS A 74 14.08 -22.68 5.71
CA LYS A 74 14.91 -23.38 6.70
C LYS A 74 15.95 -22.46 7.34
N THR A 75 16.40 -21.45 6.61
CA THR A 75 17.34 -20.42 7.10
C THR A 75 16.68 -19.41 8.02
N LYS A 76 15.39 -19.53 8.29
CA LYS A 76 14.54 -18.58 9.03
C LYS A 76 14.31 -17.26 8.32
N GLU A 77 14.78 -17.12 7.09
CA GLU A 77 14.44 -15.97 6.25
C GLU A 77 13.00 -16.10 5.78
N ARG A 78 12.34 -14.95 5.62
CA ARG A 78 10.96 -14.89 5.12
C ARG A 78 10.94 -14.33 3.72
N MET A 79 10.11 -14.94 2.88
CA MET A 79 9.74 -14.40 1.59
C MET A 79 8.35 -13.78 1.73
N TYR A 80 8.23 -12.49 1.41
CA TYR A 80 6.96 -11.76 1.50
C TYR A 80 6.34 -11.61 0.13
N VAL A 81 5.11 -12.06 0.00
CA VAL A 81 4.35 -12.03 -1.25
C VAL A 81 3.16 -11.10 -1.08
N LEU A 82 3.01 -10.16 -2.00
CA LEU A 82 1.81 -9.32 -2.06
C LEU A 82 0.81 -9.99 -2.98
N GLU A 83 -0.43 -10.13 -2.51
CA GLU A 83 -1.53 -10.60 -3.33
C GLU A 83 -2.58 -9.51 -3.44
N MET A 84 -2.93 -9.16 -4.67
CA MET A 84 -3.91 -8.12 -4.98
C MET A 84 -4.98 -8.69 -5.90
N LEU A 85 -6.21 -8.15 -5.78
CA LEU A 85 -7.30 -8.56 -6.65
C LEU A 85 -7.08 -8.07 -8.08
N PRO A 86 -7.60 -8.80 -9.09
CA PRO A 86 -7.51 -8.37 -10.49
C PRO A 86 -8.29 -7.10 -10.78
N LYS A 87 -9.29 -6.77 -9.95
CA LYS A 87 -10.19 -5.66 -10.17
C LYS A 87 -10.65 -5.10 -8.84
N TYR A 88 -10.76 -3.79 -8.77
CA TYR A 88 -11.31 -3.08 -7.61
C TYR A 88 -12.50 -2.22 -8.07
N PRO A 89 -13.49 -1.99 -7.19
CA PRO A 89 -14.63 -1.14 -7.53
C PRO A 89 -14.24 0.27 -7.95
N THR A 90 -13.15 0.80 -7.36
CA THR A 90 -12.63 2.13 -7.69
C THR A 90 -11.11 2.13 -7.57
N LYS A 91 -10.47 3.09 -8.24
CA LYS A 91 -9.02 3.31 -8.10
C LYS A 91 -8.65 3.67 -6.66
N LYS A 92 -9.50 4.43 -5.97
CA LYS A 92 -9.28 4.79 -4.57
C LYS A 92 -9.15 3.55 -3.71
N MET A 93 -10.04 2.58 -3.88
CA MET A 93 -9.98 1.32 -3.12
C MET A 93 -8.73 0.52 -3.42
N PHE A 94 -8.28 0.50 -4.69
CA PHE A 94 -7.02 -0.12 -5.07
C PHE A 94 -5.85 0.53 -4.32
N LEU A 95 -5.79 1.86 -4.31
CA LEU A 95 -4.71 2.60 -3.65
C LEU A 95 -4.73 2.36 -2.13
N GLU A 96 -5.90 2.41 -1.52
CA GLU A 96 -6.07 2.14 -0.09
C GLU A 96 -5.60 0.73 0.27
N THR A 97 -5.94 -0.24 -0.56
CA THR A 97 -5.53 -1.62 -0.35
C THR A 97 -4.02 -1.78 -0.47
N LEU A 98 -3.42 -1.19 -1.51
CA LEU A 98 -1.97 -1.27 -1.70
C LEU A 98 -1.22 -0.70 -0.49
N VAL A 99 -1.60 0.49 -0.03
CA VAL A 99 -0.95 1.12 1.12
C VAL A 99 -1.16 0.31 2.39
N HIS A 100 -2.36 -0.24 2.59
CA HIS A 100 -2.67 -1.12 3.72
C HIS A 100 -1.67 -2.29 3.80
N GLU A 101 -1.42 -2.94 2.66
CA GLU A 101 -0.49 -4.06 2.62
C GLU A 101 0.97 -3.60 2.77
N MET A 102 1.31 -2.42 2.25
CA MET A 102 2.64 -1.84 2.45
C MET A 102 2.92 -1.56 3.93
N ILE A 103 1.91 -1.11 4.68
CA ILE A 103 2.04 -0.90 6.11
C ILE A 103 2.33 -2.23 6.82
N HIS A 104 1.66 -3.30 6.43
CA HIS A 104 1.93 -4.63 7.00
C HIS A 104 3.38 -5.07 6.71
N LEU A 105 3.88 -4.85 5.51
CA LEU A 105 5.27 -5.17 5.19
C LEU A 105 6.23 -4.34 6.07
N TYR A 106 5.93 -3.06 6.25
CA TYR A 106 6.71 -2.17 7.11
C TYR A 106 6.74 -2.69 8.56
N GLN A 107 5.58 -3.08 9.09
CA GLN A 107 5.49 -3.63 10.44
C GLN A 107 6.41 -4.84 10.62
N MET A 108 6.31 -5.78 9.70
CA MET A 108 7.02 -7.06 9.80
C MET A 108 8.50 -6.94 9.45
N LYS A 109 8.82 -6.26 8.35
CA LYS A 109 10.18 -6.27 7.80
C LYS A 109 11.08 -5.20 8.40
N ILE A 110 10.56 -4.01 8.67
CA ILE A 110 11.36 -2.89 9.15
C ILE A 110 11.31 -2.78 10.68
N LYS A 111 10.12 -2.92 11.26
CA LYS A 111 9.94 -2.76 12.71
C LYS A 111 9.97 -4.06 13.48
N ASN A 112 10.12 -5.19 12.79
CA ASN A 112 10.11 -6.52 13.40
C ASN A 112 8.91 -6.69 14.34
N ASN A 113 7.75 -6.21 13.91
CA ASN A 113 6.49 -6.20 14.65
C ASN A 113 5.56 -7.27 14.07
N THR A 114 4.42 -7.49 14.73
CA THR A 114 3.36 -8.33 14.17
C THR A 114 2.65 -7.58 13.04
N GLY A 115 2.08 -8.29 12.09
CA GLY A 115 1.28 -7.69 11.02
C GLY A 115 -0.16 -7.42 11.42
N ASN A 116 -0.43 -7.12 12.69
CA ASN A 116 -1.77 -6.86 13.18
C ASN A 116 -2.19 -5.41 13.01
N HIS A 117 -3.50 -5.15 13.07
CA HIS A 117 -4.05 -3.79 13.06
C HIS A 117 -3.92 -3.18 14.46
N ASN A 118 -2.69 -2.89 14.85
CA ASN A 118 -2.33 -2.37 16.17
C ASN A 118 -2.01 -0.87 16.11
N LYS A 119 -1.43 -0.34 17.18
CA LYS A 119 -1.10 1.08 17.29
C LYS A 119 -0.14 1.54 16.19
N LEU A 120 0.87 0.73 15.85
CA LEU A 120 1.81 1.04 14.78
C LEU A 120 1.09 1.14 13.44
N PHE A 121 0.20 0.18 13.14
CA PHE A 121 -0.60 0.20 11.92
C PHE A 121 -1.41 1.51 11.83
N TYR A 122 -2.16 1.85 12.87
CA TYR A 122 -3.00 3.05 12.86
C TYR A 122 -2.22 4.35 12.97
N SER A 123 -0.91 4.31 13.25
CA SER A 123 -0.08 5.51 13.25
C SER A 123 0.00 6.17 11.87
N PHE A 124 -0.34 5.44 10.81
CA PHE A 124 -0.36 5.98 9.44
C PHE A 124 -1.69 6.65 9.07
N LYS A 125 -2.71 6.54 9.92
CA LYS A 125 -4.06 7.00 9.60
C LYS A 125 -4.12 8.48 9.23
N ASN A 126 -3.48 9.35 10.00
CA ASN A 126 -3.53 10.79 9.76
C ASN A 126 -2.88 11.17 8.42
N LYS A 127 -1.74 10.56 8.11
CA LYS A 127 -1.06 10.80 6.84
C LYS A 127 -1.90 10.36 5.66
N LEU A 128 -2.55 9.20 5.76
CA LEU A 128 -3.41 8.68 4.70
C LEU A 128 -4.65 9.54 4.52
N ASN A 129 -5.29 9.95 5.61
CA ASN A 129 -6.44 10.84 5.54
C ASN A 129 -6.08 12.17 4.87
N PHE A 130 -4.89 12.69 5.17
CA PHE A 130 -4.38 13.90 4.52
C PHE A 130 -4.28 13.72 3.00
N LEU A 131 -3.91 12.52 2.54
CA LEU A 131 -3.79 12.20 1.12
C LEU A 131 -5.13 11.80 0.47
N GLY A 132 -6.22 11.82 1.22
CA GLY A 132 -7.55 11.46 0.72
C GLY A 132 -7.85 9.96 0.76
N LEU A 133 -7.03 9.19 1.47
CA LEU A 133 -7.20 7.74 1.60
C LEU A 133 -7.68 7.38 3.01
N GLU A 134 -8.40 6.30 3.11
CA GLU A 134 -8.86 5.77 4.40
C GLU A 134 -8.04 4.55 4.79
N LEU A 135 -7.74 4.44 6.08
CA LEU A 135 -7.08 3.27 6.65
C LEU A 135 -8.12 2.49 7.44
N SER A 136 -8.67 1.47 6.81
CA SER A 136 -9.64 0.58 7.42
C SER A 136 -9.01 -0.78 7.69
N ARG A 137 -9.78 -1.61 8.39
CA ARG A 137 -9.34 -2.98 8.65
C ARG A 137 -9.15 -3.78 7.39
#